data_c2300bd0eed59fa36ec6f141400048e2
#
_entry.id   c2300bd0eed59fa36ec6f141400048e2
#
_cell.length_a   1.000
_cell.length_b   1.000
_cell.length_c   1.000
_cell.angle_alpha   90.00
_cell.angle_beta   90.00
_cell.angle_gamma   90.00
#
_symmetry.space_group_name_H-M   'P 1'
#
loop_
_entity.id
_entity.type
_entity.pdbx_description
1 polymer ?
#
loop_
_entity_poly.entity_id
_entity_poly.type
_entity_poly.pdbx_seq_one_letter_code
_entity_poly.pdbx_strand_id
1 'polypeptide(L)'
;MCWEHARWRFLQFANSVFINDADEFPVSKSGTSLVNLVENSSNGAIRYPVRNVPAVPRPELDKQRVRLHSDYVYYNSQFTNFSNKVAYQPTRVPEGVQVGNHNFYGWDQKTDTVEDVLAHHFLGVHYNWRDGDWSYSSDERPPVDANEEVDTALLKAFQETFPERF
;
A
#
# COMPACT_ATOMS: atom_id res chain seq x y z
N MET A 1 9.28 -3.17 17.90
CA MET A 1 10.20 -4.29 18.24
C MET A 1 10.36 -5.33 17.12
N CYS A 2 9.29 -5.81 16.48
CA CYS A 2 9.41 -6.82 15.41
C CYS A 2 10.21 -6.37 14.18
N TRP A 3 10.03 -5.12 13.73
CA TRP A 3 10.71 -4.58 12.55
C TRP A 3 12.23 -4.47 12.74
N GLU A 4 12.67 -4.02 13.91
CA GLU A 4 14.10 -3.94 14.24
C GLU A 4 14.74 -5.33 14.29
N HIS A 5 14.05 -6.30 14.89
CA HIS A 5 14.54 -7.67 14.90
C HIS A 5 14.67 -8.25 13.49
N ALA A 6 13.64 -8.04 12.65
CA ALA A 6 13.67 -8.48 11.25
C ALA A 6 14.81 -7.79 10.48
N ARG A 7 14.96 -6.47 10.64
CA ARG A 7 16.00 -5.68 9.99
C ARG A 7 17.39 -6.23 10.27
N TRP A 8 17.75 -6.42 11.54
CA TRP A 8 19.10 -6.81 11.94
C TRP A 8 19.41 -8.28 11.73
N ARG A 9 18.41 -9.13 11.79
CA ARG A 9 18.63 -10.58 11.73
C ARG A 9 18.45 -11.17 10.33
N PHE A 10 17.51 -10.66 9.56
CA PHE A 10 17.11 -11.29 8.28
C PHE A 10 17.27 -10.38 7.07
N LEU A 11 17.08 -9.08 7.24
CA LEU A 11 16.96 -8.14 6.14
C LEU A 11 18.22 -7.26 5.95
N GLN A 12 19.24 -7.42 6.75
CA GLN A 12 20.46 -6.59 6.68
C GLN A 12 21.15 -6.60 5.31
N PHE A 13 20.97 -7.64 4.53
CA PHE A 13 21.53 -7.77 3.17
C PHE A 13 20.52 -7.52 2.06
N ALA A 14 19.28 -7.14 2.40
CA ALA A 14 18.28 -6.81 1.39
C ALA A 14 18.63 -5.50 0.69
N ASN A 15 18.43 -5.45 -0.63
CA ASN A 15 18.59 -4.21 -1.39
C ASN A 15 17.53 -3.18 -1.01
N SER A 16 16.33 -3.64 -0.67
CA SER A 16 15.26 -2.77 -0.21
C SER A 16 14.27 -3.54 0.67
N VAL A 17 13.70 -2.84 1.64
CA VAL A 17 12.65 -3.34 2.54
C VAL A 17 11.47 -2.39 2.45
N PHE A 18 10.28 -2.95 2.26
CA PHE A 18 9.02 -2.22 2.21
C PHE A 18 8.18 -2.61 3.42
N ILE A 19 7.65 -1.61 4.12
CA ILE A 19 6.77 -1.85 5.27
C ILE A 19 5.34 -1.51 4.85
N ASN A 20 4.59 -2.56 4.53
CA ASN A 20 3.18 -2.47 4.19
C ASN A 20 2.37 -3.45 5.05
N ASP A 21 1.11 -3.12 5.26
CA ASP A 21 0.14 -4.08 5.79
C ASP A 21 -0.30 -5.04 4.67
N ALA A 22 -0.88 -6.19 5.04
CA ALA A 22 -1.22 -7.24 4.06
C ALA A 22 -2.32 -6.81 3.07
N ASP A 23 -3.07 -5.78 3.41
CA ASP A 23 -4.14 -5.16 2.61
C ASP A 23 -3.69 -3.86 1.92
N GLU A 24 -2.38 -3.64 1.80
CA GLU A 24 -1.82 -2.45 1.16
C GLU A 24 -0.92 -2.81 -0.02
N PHE A 25 -1.21 -2.23 -1.18
CA PHE A 25 -0.46 -2.45 -2.42
C PHE A 25 0.14 -1.13 -2.93
N PRO A 26 1.46 -0.98 -2.93
CA PRO A 26 2.10 0.17 -3.54
C PRO A 26 2.13 0.01 -5.07
N VAL A 27 1.67 1.04 -5.77
CA VAL A 27 1.68 1.14 -7.23
C VAL A 27 2.45 2.38 -7.64
N SER A 28 3.41 2.24 -8.55
CA SER A 28 4.12 3.35 -9.17
C SER A 28 3.36 3.83 -10.41
N LYS A 29 3.10 5.11 -10.51
CA LYS A 29 2.42 5.74 -11.65
C LYS A 29 3.28 5.73 -12.92
N SER A 30 4.60 5.87 -12.75
CA SER A 30 5.56 5.85 -13.86
C SER A 30 6.00 4.45 -14.27
N GLY A 31 5.68 3.43 -13.47
CA GLY A 31 6.19 2.08 -13.63
C GLY A 31 7.63 1.88 -13.11
N THR A 32 8.23 2.89 -12.49
CA THR A 32 9.53 2.76 -11.84
C THR A 32 9.41 1.83 -10.62
N SER A 33 10.28 0.84 -10.51
CA SER A 33 10.22 -0.08 -9.37
C SER A 33 10.55 0.64 -8.05
N LEU A 34 9.89 0.23 -6.97
CA LEU A 34 10.17 0.78 -5.64
C LEU A 34 11.63 0.55 -5.24
N VAL A 35 12.23 -0.56 -5.65
CA VAL A 35 13.65 -0.85 -5.41
C VAL A 35 14.52 0.26 -5.99
N ASN A 36 14.30 0.61 -7.27
CA ASN A 36 15.04 1.68 -7.92
C ASN A 36 14.83 3.05 -7.24
N LEU A 37 13.62 3.33 -6.77
CA LEU A 37 13.33 4.57 -6.06
C LEU A 37 14.07 4.65 -4.72
N VAL A 38 14.15 3.56 -3.98
CA VAL A 38 14.93 3.49 -2.74
C VAL A 38 16.43 3.62 -3.01
N GLU A 39 16.96 2.90 -4.00
CA GLU A 39 18.38 2.93 -4.37
C GLU A 39 18.83 4.33 -4.80
N ASN A 40 18.00 5.04 -5.54
CA ASN A 40 18.30 6.39 -6.04
C ASN A 40 17.94 7.51 -5.05
N SER A 41 17.32 7.19 -3.91
CA SER A 41 17.01 8.20 -2.88
C SER A 41 18.28 8.73 -2.21
N SER A 42 18.22 9.97 -1.72
CA SER A 42 19.40 10.65 -1.14
C SER A 42 19.97 9.89 0.08
N ASN A 43 19.11 9.31 0.90
CA ASN A 43 19.49 8.67 2.17
C ASN A 43 19.20 7.17 2.21
N GLY A 44 18.84 6.54 1.09
CA GLY A 44 18.46 5.13 1.07
C GLY A 44 17.12 4.85 1.74
N ALA A 45 16.26 5.87 1.86
CA ALA A 45 14.94 5.72 2.43
C ALA A 45 13.95 6.69 1.78
N ILE A 46 12.75 6.21 1.54
CA ILE A 46 11.64 6.97 0.94
C ILE A 46 10.39 6.86 1.79
N ARG A 47 9.52 7.86 1.64
CA ARG A 47 8.13 7.83 2.09
C ARG A 47 7.22 7.95 0.88
N TYR A 48 6.11 7.27 0.89
CA TYR A 48 5.09 7.38 -0.13
C TYR A 48 3.69 7.38 0.51
N PRO A 49 2.74 8.12 -0.09
CA PRO A 49 1.40 8.29 0.47
C PRO A 49 0.58 7.01 0.43
N VAL A 50 -0.41 6.94 1.32
CA VAL A 50 -1.42 5.87 1.39
C VAL A 50 -2.79 6.44 1.06
N ARG A 51 -3.55 5.76 0.23
CA ARG A 51 -4.92 6.07 -0.14
C ARG A 51 -5.84 4.91 0.17
N ASN A 52 -7.02 5.20 0.73
CA ASN A 52 -8.04 4.18 0.90
C ASN A 52 -8.69 3.79 -0.42
N VAL A 53 -8.86 2.50 -0.61
CA VAL A 53 -9.69 1.90 -1.65
C VAL A 53 -10.99 1.45 -0.97
N PRO A 54 -12.14 2.09 -1.27
CA PRO A 54 -13.40 1.78 -0.61
C PRO A 54 -13.87 0.36 -0.92
N ALA A 55 -14.73 -0.16 -0.04
CA ALA A 55 -15.31 -1.50 -0.17
C ALA A 55 -16.40 -1.58 -1.27
N VAL A 56 -16.15 -0.96 -2.42
CA VAL A 56 -17.07 -0.93 -3.57
C VAL A 56 -16.46 -1.76 -4.70
N PRO A 57 -16.92 -3.01 -4.91
CA PRO A 57 -16.38 -3.85 -5.97
C PRO A 57 -16.89 -3.40 -7.35
N ARG A 58 -16.17 -3.81 -8.40
CA ARG A 58 -16.60 -3.56 -9.78
C ARG A 58 -17.99 -4.15 -10.04
N PRO A 59 -18.85 -3.48 -10.86
CA PRO A 59 -20.25 -3.87 -11.04
C PRO A 59 -20.47 -5.22 -11.72
N GLU A 60 -19.55 -5.61 -12.59
CA GLU A 60 -19.63 -6.83 -13.42
C GLU A 60 -19.31 -8.13 -12.67
N LEU A 61 -18.97 -8.05 -11.40
CA LEU A 61 -18.52 -9.22 -10.66
C LEU A 61 -19.67 -10.08 -10.14
N ASP A 62 -19.51 -11.40 -10.25
CA ASP A 62 -20.40 -12.38 -9.63
C ASP A 62 -20.41 -12.18 -8.10
N LYS A 63 -21.61 -12.02 -7.54
CA LYS A 63 -21.80 -11.82 -6.10
C LYS A 63 -21.40 -13.03 -5.26
N GLN A 64 -21.37 -14.22 -5.84
CA GLN A 64 -21.10 -15.47 -5.11
C GLN A 64 -19.61 -15.80 -5.01
N ARG A 65 -18.76 -15.13 -5.75
CA ARG A 65 -17.32 -15.44 -5.70
C ARG A 65 -16.61 -14.75 -4.54
N VAL A 66 -15.55 -15.37 -4.08
CA VAL A 66 -14.62 -14.76 -3.11
C VAL A 66 -14.05 -13.46 -3.68
N ARG A 67 -14.13 -12.38 -2.92
CA ARG A 67 -13.59 -11.08 -3.28
C ARG A 67 -12.08 -11.07 -3.19
N LEU A 68 -11.45 -10.43 -4.16
CA LEU A 68 -10.01 -10.24 -4.24
C LEU A 68 -9.69 -8.74 -4.32
N HIS A 69 -8.46 -8.36 -4.05
CA HIS A 69 -8.03 -6.97 -4.18
C HIS A 69 -8.32 -6.38 -5.57
N SER A 70 -8.14 -7.16 -6.63
CA SER A 70 -8.43 -6.74 -8.01
C SER A 70 -9.92 -6.45 -8.31
N ASP A 71 -10.80 -6.74 -7.37
CA ASP A 71 -12.23 -6.44 -7.49
C ASP A 71 -12.54 -5.00 -7.09
N TYR A 72 -11.61 -4.30 -6.45
CA TYR A 72 -11.77 -2.97 -5.91
C TYR A 72 -10.80 -2.01 -6.60
N VAL A 73 -11.33 -1.09 -7.38
CA VAL A 73 -10.54 -0.16 -8.21
C VAL A 73 -11.00 1.29 -8.09
N TYR A 74 -11.84 1.58 -7.12
CA TYR A 74 -12.32 2.94 -6.90
C TYR A 74 -11.53 3.67 -5.83
N TYR A 75 -11.50 4.98 -5.90
CA TYR A 75 -11.04 5.84 -4.83
C TYR A 75 -12.01 7.03 -4.66
N ASN A 76 -12.06 7.60 -3.48
CA ASN A 76 -12.82 8.81 -3.24
C ASN A 76 -11.91 10.02 -3.41
N SER A 77 -12.20 10.87 -4.39
CA SER A 77 -11.38 12.03 -4.74
C SER A 77 -11.35 13.13 -3.65
N GLN A 78 -12.30 13.11 -2.74
CA GLN A 78 -12.35 14.06 -1.61
C GLN A 78 -11.48 13.64 -0.42
N PHE A 79 -11.14 12.36 -0.30
CA PHE A 79 -10.25 11.90 0.76
C PHE A 79 -8.80 11.99 0.33
N THR A 80 -8.09 12.91 0.94
CA THR A 80 -6.64 13.02 0.80
C THR A 80 -5.94 11.83 1.46
N ASN A 81 -4.71 11.59 1.07
CA ASN A 81 -3.84 10.58 1.68
C ASN A 81 -3.75 10.83 3.19
N PHE A 82 -4.14 9.83 3.99
CA PHE A 82 -4.24 9.98 5.44
C PHE A 82 -2.96 9.59 6.18
N SER A 83 -2.04 8.92 5.52
CA SER A 83 -0.81 8.39 6.11
C SER A 83 0.28 8.24 5.07
N ASN A 84 1.47 7.85 5.50
CA ASN A 84 2.57 7.48 4.63
C ASN A 84 3.06 6.08 5.01
N LYS A 85 3.63 5.38 4.04
CA LYS A 85 4.43 4.19 4.26
C LYS A 85 5.90 4.49 3.98
N VAL A 86 6.76 3.59 4.43
CA VAL A 86 8.21 3.74 4.31
C VAL A 86 8.82 2.54 3.59
N ALA A 87 9.84 2.84 2.80
CA ALA A 87 10.72 1.83 2.23
C ALA A 87 12.17 2.29 2.40
N TYR A 88 13.08 1.33 2.57
CA TYR A 88 14.47 1.67 2.86
C TYR A 88 15.45 0.58 2.47
N GLN A 89 16.70 0.97 2.31
CA GLN A 89 17.85 0.07 2.18
C GLN A 89 18.49 -0.10 3.57
N PRO A 90 18.47 -1.31 4.15
CA PRO A 90 18.90 -1.52 5.54
C PRO A 90 20.34 -1.06 5.83
N THR A 91 21.24 -1.22 4.87
CA THR A 91 22.65 -0.84 5.00
C THR A 91 22.92 0.68 4.98
N ARG A 92 21.94 1.48 4.53
CA ARG A 92 22.05 2.94 4.46
C ARG A 92 21.31 3.66 5.59
N VAL A 93 20.43 2.98 6.30
CA VAL A 93 19.75 3.52 7.48
C VAL A 93 20.64 3.33 8.70
N PRO A 94 21.00 4.41 9.44
CA PRO A 94 21.92 4.32 10.57
C PRO A 94 21.48 3.34 11.66
N GLU A 95 22.44 2.82 12.41
CA GLU A 95 22.25 1.86 13.49
C GLU A 95 21.50 2.59 14.60
N GLY A 96 21.07 3.25 15.04
CA GLY A 96 20.28 3.88 16.11
C GLY A 96 18.89 4.32 15.66
N VAL A 97 18.60 4.20 14.37
CA VAL A 97 17.31 4.58 13.82
C VAL A 97 16.32 3.45 14.02
N GLN A 98 15.21 3.74 14.69
CA GLN A 98 14.10 2.81 14.79
C GLN A 98 13.17 2.96 13.58
N VAL A 99 12.91 1.86 12.89
CA VAL A 99 11.97 1.84 11.76
C VAL A 99 10.57 1.45 12.26
N GLY A 100 9.59 2.30 11.97
CA GLY A 100 8.17 2.04 12.26
C GLY A 100 7.36 1.91 10.98
N ASN A 101 6.07 1.64 11.12
CA ASN A 101 5.15 1.47 9.98
C ASN A 101 5.06 2.70 9.07
N HIS A 102 5.21 3.88 9.64
CA HIS A 102 4.94 5.14 8.95
C HIS A 102 6.11 6.12 9.01
N ASN A 103 7.09 5.84 9.86
CA ASN A 103 8.16 6.78 10.16
C ASN A 103 9.47 6.09 10.55
N PHE A 104 10.54 6.88 10.43
CA PHE A 104 11.83 6.58 11.05
C PHE A 104 11.97 7.45 12.30
N TYR A 105 12.28 6.83 13.44
CA TYR A 105 12.46 7.52 14.71
C TYR A 105 13.94 7.63 15.06
N GLY A 106 14.35 8.78 15.58
CA GLY A 106 15.77 9.05 15.88
C GLY A 106 16.62 9.31 14.63
N TRP A 107 16.00 9.74 13.53
CA TRP A 107 16.72 10.08 12.29
C TRP A 107 16.39 11.53 11.90
N ASP A 108 17.37 12.39 12.03
CA ASP A 108 17.24 13.83 11.77
C ASP A 108 17.24 14.17 10.26
N GLN A 109 17.70 13.24 9.43
CA GLN A 109 17.70 13.45 7.98
C GLN A 109 16.30 13.30 7.41
N LYS A 110 15.96 14.21 6.51
CA LYS A 110 14.70 14.11 5.76
C LYS A 110 14.73 12.91 4.84
N THR A 111 13.75 12.03 4.99
CA THR A 111 13.47 11.00 3.99
C THR A 111 12.85 11.64 2.76
N ASP A 112 13.23 11.18 1.58
CA ASP A 112 12.63 11.66 0.34
C ASP A 112 11.16 11.24 0.29
N THR A 113 10.27 12.19 -0.01
CA THR A 113 8.86 11.88 -0.25
C THR A 113 8.67 11.64 -1.74
N VAL A 114 8.16 10.47 -2.09
CA VAL A 114 7.95 10.03 -3.46
C VAL A 114 6.46 9.99 -3.76
N GLU A 115 5.97 10.96 -4.53
CA GLU A 115 4.56 11.06 -4.93
C GLU A 115 4.22 10.20 -6.16
N ASP A 116 5.23 9.66 -6.83
CA ASP A 116 5.05 8.72 -7.93
C ASP A 116 4.47 7.38 -7.46
N VAL A 117 4.71 7.00 -6.21
CA VAL A 117 4.18 5.77 -5.60
C VAL A 117 3.00 6.10 -4.72
N LEU A 118 1.95 5.32 -4.84
CA LEU A 118 0.77 5.37 -3.99
C LEU A 118 0.48 3.98 -3.45
N ALA A 119 0.44 3.82 -2.13
CA ALA A 119 -0.04 2.59 -1.51
C ALA A 119 -1.57 2.61 -1.44
N HIS A 120 -2.19 1.55 -1.94
CA HIS A 120 -3.64 1.37 -1.95
C HIS A 120 -4.05 0.49 -0.78
N HIS A 121 -4.77 1.04 0.18
CA HIS A 121 -5.26 0.35 1.37
C HIS A 121 -6.70 -0.11 1.14
N PHE A 122 -6.92 -1.43 1.05
CA PHE A 122 -8.16 -2.05 0.61
C PHE A 122 -9.12 -2.30 1.76
N LEU A 123 -10.05 -1.38 2.00
CA LEU A 123 -11.04 -1.49 3.07
C LEU A 123 -12.02 -2.66 2.87
N GLY A 124 -12.32 -3.02 1.62
CA GLY A 124 -13.26 -4.09 1.29
C GLY A 124 -12.72 -5.51 1.49
N VAL A 125 -11.40 -5.64 1.69
CA VAL A 125 -10.73 -6.92 1.97
C VAL A 125 -10.26 -6.96 3.43
N HIS A 126 -10.51 -5.87 4.15
CA HIS A 126 -10.10 -5.72 5.53
C HIS A 126 -10.94 -6.59 6.46
N TYR A 127 -10.25 -7.40 7.25
CA TYR A 127 -10.85 -8.13 8.35
C TYR A 127 -10.94 -7.23 9.59
N ASN A 128 -12.13 -7.03 10.11
CA ASN A 128 -12.31 -6.26 11.35
C ASN A 128 -11.96 -7.10 12.58
N TRP A 129 -10.66 -7.32 12.79
CA TRP A 129 -10.14 -8.10 13.91
C TRP A 129 -10.49 -7.50 15.29
N ARG A 130 -10.87 -6.21 15.35
CA ARG A 130 -11.24 -5.53 16.61
C ARG A 130 -12.61 -5.95 17.11
N ASP A 131 -13.54 -6.16 16.19
CA ASP A 131 -14.94 -6.45 16.55
C ASP A 131 -15.27 -7.96 16.49
N GLY A 132 -14.30 -8.79 16.12
CA GLY A 132 -14.49 -10.23 15.97
C GLY A 132 -15.47 -10.61 14.86
N ASP A 133 -15.89 -9.63 14.08
CA ASP A 133 -16.82 -9.83 12.98
C ASP A 133 -16.05 -10.21 11.72
N TRP A 134 -16.18 -11.48 11.33
CA TRP A 134 -15.66 -12.04 10.08
C TRP A 134 -16.61 -11.75 8.90
N SER A 135 -17.55 -10.84 9.05
CA SER A 135 -18.41 -10.47 7.96
C SER A 135 -17.56 -9.81 6.86
N TYR A 136 -17.35 -10.53 5.79
CA TYR A 136 -17.10 -9.89 4.50
C TYR A 136 -18.20 -8.85 4.30
N SER A 137 -17.82 -7.64 3.90
CA SER A 137 -18.75 -6.58 3.52
C SER A 137 -20.00 -7.18 2.88
N SER A 138 -21.16 -6.80 3.36
CA SER A 138 -22.48 -7.30 2.97
C SER A 138 -22.53 -7.67 1.48
N ASP A 139 -23.23 -8.76 1.13
CA ASP A 139 -23.47 -9.19 -0.25
C ASP A 139 -24.11 -8.08 -1.13
N GLU A 140 -24.56 -7.02 -0.51
CA GLU A 140 -25.04 -5.82 -1.17
C GLU A 140 -23.88 -4.88 -1.46
N ARG A 141 -23.59 -4.72 -2.74
CA ARG A 141 -22.67 -3.71 -3.20
C ARG A 141 -23.14 -2.33 -2.70
N PRO A 142 -22.36 -1.61 -1.89
CA PRO A 142 -22.71 -0.24 -1.55
C PRO A 142 -22.82 0.60 -2.84
N PRO A 143 -23.71 1.59 -2.90
CA PRO A 143 -23.76 2.50 -4.02
C PRO A 143 -22.42 3.20 -4.18
N VAL A 144 -21.99 3.38 -5.43
CA VAL A 144 -20.83 4.22 -5.74
C VAL A 144 -21.18 5.66 -5.31
N ASP A 145 -20.38 6.23 -4.42
CA ASP A 145 -20.52 7.63 -4.04
C ASP A 145 -20.26 8.50 -5.29
N ALA A 146 -20.95 9.63 -5.40
CA ALA A 146 -20.75 10.59 -6.48
C ALA A 146 -19.30 11.13 -6.58
N ASN A 147 -18.50 10.96 -5.52
CA ASN A 147 -17.10 11.35 -5.46
C ASN A 147 -16.12 10.18 -5.70
N GLU A 148 -16.63 8.98 -5.97
CA GLU A 148 -15.79 7.82 -6.24
C GLU A 148 -15.47 7.74 -7.74
N GLU A 149 -14.19 7.67 -8.02
CA GLU A 149 -13.63 7.58 -9.35
C GLU A 149 -12.82 6.28 -9.49
N VAL A 150 -12.68 5.80 -10.74
CA VAL A 150 -11.82 4.65 -11.03
C VAL A 150 -10.35 5.06 -10.91
N ASP A 151 -9.59 4.35 -10.10
CA ASP A 151 -8.13 4.48 -10.07
C ASP A 151 -7.53 3.75 -11.27
N THR A 152 -7.28 4.52 -12.32
CA THR A 152 -6.79 3.97 -13.60
C THR A 152 -5.38 3.38 -13.50
N ALA A 153 -4.54 3.90 -12.60
CA ALA A 153 -3.20 3.35 -12.37
C ALA A 153 -3.27 1.98 -11.67
N LEU A 154 -4.11 1.87 -10.65
CA LEU A 154 -4.38 0.62 -9.96
C LEU A 154 -5.01 -0.41 -10.88
N LEU A 155 -6.04 -0.02 -11.65
CA LEU A 155 -6.69 -0.89 -12.62
C LEU A 155 -5.70 -1.44 -13.64
N LYS A 156 -4.86 -0.57 -14.21
CA LYS A 156 -3.81 -0.97 -15.15
C LYS A 156 -2.82 -1.95 -14.52
N ALA A 157 -2.35 -1.69 -13.31
CA ALA A 157 -1.43 -2.57 -12.61
C ALA A 157 -2.02 -3.98 -12.41
N PHE A 158 -3.31 -4.07 -12.07
CA PHE A 158 -4.00 -5.35 -11.96
C PHE A 158 -4.17 -6.06 -13.31
N GLN A 159 -4.52 -5.33 -14.36
CA GLN A 159 -4.65 -5.89 -15.71
C GLN A 159 -3.33 -6.46 -16.25
N GLU A 160 -2.23 -5.78 -15.97
CA GLU A 160 -0.89 -6.24 -16.35
C GLU A 160 -0.42 -7.46 -15.52
N THR A 161 -0.82 -7.51 -14.25
CA THR A 161 -0.39 -8.59 -13.34
C THR A 161 -1.27 -9.83 -13.42
N PHE A 162 -2.57 -9.65 -13.65
CA PHE A 162 -3.58 -10.71 -13.65
C PHE A 162 -4.53 -10.59 -14.85
N PRO A 163 -4.02 -10.68 -16.09
CA PRO A 163 -4.81 -10.43 -17.31
C PRO A 163 -6.02 -11.34 -17.46
N GLU A 164 -5.98 -12.54 -16.89
CA GLU A 164 -7.09 -13.51 -16.94
C GLU A 164 -8.33 -13.09 -16.12
N ARG A 165 -8.24 -11.99 -15.37
CA ARG A 165 -9.33 -11.48 -14.51
C ARG A 165 -10.07 -10.29 -15.09
N PHE A 166 -9.64 -9.80 -16.22
CA PHE A 166 -10.14 -8.64 -16.93
C PHE A 166 -10.43 -8.98 -18.39
#